data_6e6738d1700e1cb9a0c69ee58e1d5e45
#
_entry.id   6e6738d1700e1cb9a0c69ee58e1d5e45
#
_cell.length_a   1.000
_cell.length_b   1.000
_cell.length_c   1.000
_cell.angle_alpha   90.00
_cell.angle_beta   90.00
_cell.angle_gamma   90.00
#
_symmetry.space_group_name_H-M   'P 1'
#
loop_
_entity.id
_entity.type
_entity.pdbx_description
1 polymer ?
#
loop_
_entity_poly.entity_id
_entity_poly.type
_entity_poly.pdbx_seq_one_letter_code
_entity_poly.pdbx_strand_id
1 'polypeptide(L)'
;MSRLGRRRRVGYGSVLLATVITVAFAYVAIRGVNFGELGQSLRESNYWWLIPALVTLALGFFMRVLRWRVLFSPRTRPAIWPTTQALLVGQFFNNILPLRAGDAARIVALHSLGGSSRAETTATVVIERFFDVLALLLLLFIGLPWFPEVTWIRAAGILGIALTLALVVAVVVLRVFGERPVRFVLRPLARLPFLFPERVEAAVRNLMQGFIALRSPRLGLVAFLWTLLSWLVLAMSFWFVVLGFDLGLSPAAGLLIVIATGLSMIIPSAPAAVGVFEAAAIVALSAYGIPQTNAFSYALVVHALNVLPFVVAGLVVLNVNRRVLQLASGRARRKERIVGAQGFQAVGVPVRVGGNSGRTRDDEHDVTEPADRQLDVDEVREPR
;
A
#
# COMPACT_ATOMS: atom_id res chain seq x y z
N MET A 1 -4.19 -34.97 12.66
CA MET A 1 -5.33 -34.66 11.78
C MET A 1 -5.83 -33.25 12.11
N SER A 2 -6.23 -32.48 11.05
CA SER A 2 -6.93 -31.19 11.06
C SER A 2 -6.18 -29.92 11.52
N ARG A 3 -5.17 -29.48 10.77
CA ARG A 3 -4.84 -28.04 10.65
C ARG A 3 -4.82 -27.60 9.18
N LEU A 4 -5.71 -28.11 8.37
CA LEU A 4 -5.92 -27.70 6.98
C LEU A 4 -7.23 -26.90 6.90
N GLY A 5 -7.14 -25.61 6.56
CA GLY A 5 -8.31 -24.91 6.01
C GLY A 5 -8.80 -23.65 6.68
N ARG A 6 -7.96 -22.84 7.37
CA ARG A 6 -8.34 -21.43 7.53
C ARG A 6 -8.03 -20.67 6.23
N ARG A 7 -8.87 -20.88 5.20
CA ARG A 7 -9.01 -19.89 4.13
C ARG A 7 -9.32 -18.56 4.83
N ARG A 8 -8.43 -17.56 4.69
CA ARG A 8 -8.73 -16.17 5.06
C ARG A 8 -9.98 -15.79 4.26
N ARG A 9 -11.16 -15.95 4.86
CA ARG A 9 -12.36 -15.28 4.40
C ARG A 9 -12.05 -13.80 4.58
N VAL A 10 -11.96 -13.05 3.48
CA VAL A 10 -12.14 -11.60 3.55
C VAL A 10 -13.44 -11.44 4.32
N GLY A 11 -13.36 -10.88 5.52
CA GLY A 11 -14.51 -10.92 6.41
C GLY A 11 -15.64 -10.17 5.73
N TYR A 12 -16.80 -10.81 5.56
CA TYR A 12 -18.00 -10.15 5.00
C TYR A 12 -18.26 -8.80 5.69
N GLY A 13 -17.90 -8.65 6.96
CA GLY A 13 -17.99 -7.41 7.70
C GLY A 13 -17.11 -6.27 7.15
N SER A 14 -15.90 -6.53 6.68
CA SER A 14 -15.05 -5.47 6.11
C SER A 14 -15.53 -5.01 4.74
N VAL A 15 -16.10 -5.93 3.94
CA VAL A 15 -16.71 -5.57 2.65
C VAL A 15 -18.00 -4.79 2.89
N LEU A 16 -18.85 -5.25 3.82
CA LEU A 16 -20.08 -4.55 4.19
C LEU A 16 -19.79 -3.13 4.71
N LEU A 17 -18.82 -2.99 5.61
CA LEU A 17 -18.40 -1.68 6.12
C LEU A 17 -17.93 -0.74 4.99
N ALA A 18 -17.07 -1.22 4.10
CA ALA A 18 -16.61 -0.46 2.95
C ALA A 18 -17.77 -0.04 2.03
N THR A 19 -18.74 -0.95 1.80
CA THR A 19 -19.93 -0.65 1.00
C THR A 19 -20.80 0.41 1.68
N VAL A 20 -21.08 0.29 2.98
CA VAL A 20 -21.89 1.26 3.73
C VAL A 20 -21.22 2.64 3.71
N ILE A 21 -19.92 2.72 3.96
CA ILE A 21 -19.14 3.97 3.90
C ILE A 21 -19.26 4.57 2.50
N THR A 22 -19.04 3.78 1.45
CA THR A 22 -19.13 4.25 0.07
C THR A 22 -20.50 4.79 -0.27
N VAL A 23 -21.58 4.07 0.07
CA VAL A 23 -22.95 4.50 -0.19
C VAL A 23 -23.27 5.80 0.56
N ALA A 24 -22.85 5.91 1.83
CA ALA A 24 -23.05 7.12 2.61
C ALA A 24 -22.35 8.34 1.98
N PHE A 25 -21.06 8.20 1.61
CA PHE A 25 -20.32 9.30 0.99
C PHE A 25 -20.82 9.63 -0.43
N ALA A 26 -21.18 8.61 -1.23
CA ALA A 26 -21.78 8.84 -2.54
C ALA A 26 -23.12 9.58 -2.42
N TYR A 27 -23.96 9.21 -1.44
CA TYR A 27 -25.20 9.92 -1.16
C TYR A 27 -24.94 11.39 -0.80
N VAL A 28 -23.99 11.66 0.08
CA VAL A 28 -23.60 13.03 0.46
C VAL A 28 -23.08 13.81 -0.75
N ALA A 29 -22.29 13.18 -1.62
CA ALA A 29 -21.75 13.82 -2.80
C ALA A 29 -22.82 14.18 -3.85
N ILE A 30 -23.85 13.33 -4.02
CA ILE A 30 -24.88 13.49 -5.04
C ILE A 30 -26.08 14.29 -4.52
N ARG A 31 -26.31 14.30 -3.22
CA ARG A 31 -27.44 15.00 -2.62
C ARG A 31 -27.39 16.51 -2.93
N GLY A 32 -28.40 17.01 -3.64
CA GLY A 32 -28.48 18.42 -4.01
C GLY A 32 -27.79 18.78 -5.34
N VAL A 33 -27.26 17.80 -6.07
CA VAL A 33 -26.69 18.00 -7.42
C VAL A 33 -27.83 18.18 -8.42
N ASN A 34 -27.81 19.30 -9.16
CA ASN A 34 -28.67 19.52 -10.31
C ASN A 34 -28.04 18.87 -11.55
N PHE A 35 -28.61 17.77 -12.04
CA PHE A 35 -28.07 17.03 -13.19
C PHE A 35 -28.09 17.81 -14.50
N GLY A 36 -29.01 18.79 -14.66
CA GLY A 36 -29.01 19.69 -15.80
C GLY A 36 -27.82 20.63 -15.81
N GLU A 37 -27.57 21.30 -14.68
CA GLU A 37 -26.39 22.16 -14.48
C GLU A 37 -25.07 21.35 -14.53
N LEU A 38 -25.08 20.12 -14.03
CA LEU A 38 -23.93 19.19 -14.13
C LEU A 38 -23.56 18.99 -15.60
N GLY A 39 -24.56 18.65 -16.45
CA GLY A 39 -24.33 18.45 -17.87
C GLY A 39 -23.85 19.72 -18.58
N GLN A 40 -24.34 20.86 -18.20
CA GLN A 40 -23.89 22.15 -18.72
C GLN A 40 -22.44 22.45 -18.29
N SER A 41 -22.13 22.37 -17.00
CA SER A 41 -20.78 22.57 -16.45
C SER A 41 -19.72 21.68 -17.13
N LEU A 42 -20.08 20.43 -17.41
CA LEU A 42 -19.19 19.53 -18.15
C LEU A 42 -19.01 19.91 -19.62
N ARG A 43 -20.07 20.43 -20.30
CA ARG A 43 -19.97 20.84 -21.71
C ARG A 43 -19.19 22.14 -21.89
N GLU A 44 -19.31 23.07 -20.95
CA GLU A 44 -18.66 24.38 -20.98
C GLU A 44 -17.20 24.34 -20.54
N SER A 45 -16.75 23.24 -19.93
CA SER A 45 -15.40 23.09 -19.46
C SER A 45 -14.37 23.05 -20.59
N ASN A 46 -13.24 23.73 -20.38
CA ASN A 46 -12.12 23.74 -21.32
C ASN A 46 -11.19 22.55 -21.08
N TYR A 47 -11.41 21.47 -21.82
CA TYR A 47 -10.66 20.21 -21.67
C TYR A 47 -9.19 20.27 -22.15
N TRP A 48 -8.74 21.36 -22.80
CA TRP A 48 -7.32 21.54 -23.12
C TRP A 48 -6.42 21.55 -21.88
N TRP A 49 -6.98 21.98 -20.74
CA TRP A 49 -6.30 21.96 -19.46
C TRP A 49 -6.04 20.53 -18.92
N LEU A 50 -6.68 19.51 -19.46
CA LEU A 50 -6.37 18.12 -19.13
C LEU A 50 -5.00 17.67 -19.66
N ILE A 51 -4.47 18.33 -20.69
CA ILE A 51 -3.14 18.01 -21.21
C ILE A 51 -2.06 18.29 -20.15
N PRO A 52 -1.90 19.54 -19.66
CA PRO A 52 -0.92 19.81 -18.59
C PRO A 52 -1.27 19.06 -17.28
N ALA A 53 -2.55 18.80 -16.99
CA ALA A 53 -2.95 17.96 -15.86
C ALA A 53 -2.45 16.53 -15.99
N LEU A 54 -2.55 15.90 -17.15
CA LEU A 54 -2.00 14.56 -17.43
C LEU A 54 -0.48 14.53 -17.39
N VAL A 55 0.18 15.55 -17.93
CA VAL A 55 1.65 15.65 -17.90
C VAL A 55 2.15 15.73 -16.46
N THR A 56 1.55 16.59 -15.63
CA THR A 56 1.92 16.72 -14.22
C THR A 56 1.54 15.47 -13.41
N LEU A 57 0.42 14.81 -13.71
CA LEU A 57 0.05 13.51 -13.13
C LEU A 57 1.12 12.45 -13.43
N ALA A 58 1.55 12.34 -14.69
CA ALA A 58 2.59 11.40 -15.12
C ALA A 58 3.95 11.72 -14.46
N LEU A 59 4.30 13.01 -14.35
CA LEU A 59 5.51 13.45 -13.66
C LEU A 59 5.46 13.09 -12.17
N GLY A 60 4.34 13.37 -11.50
CA GLY A 60 4.12 13.00 -10.10
C GLY A 60 4.20 11.48 -9.88
N PHE A 61 3.66 10.69 -10.81
CA PHE A 61 3.80 9.24 -10.78
C PHE A 61 5.26 8.80 -10.93
N PHE A 62 6.02 9.39 -11.86
CA PHE A 62 7.44 9.10 -12.02
C PHE A 62 8.26 9.44 -10.77
N MET A 63 7.95 10.56 -10.11
CA MET A 63 8.55 10.90 -8.82
C MET A 63 8.27 9.85 -7.74
N ARG A 64 7.07 9.26 -7.72
CA ARG A 64 6.75 8.13 -6.83
C ARG A 64 7.56 6.88 -7.15
N VAL A 65 7.88 6.62 -8.42
CA VAL A 65 8.79 5.53 -8.81
C VAL A 65 10.18 5.77 -8.23
N LEU A 66 10.75 6.99 -8.38
CA LEU A 66 12.06 7.35 -7.85
C LEU A 66 12.09 7.27 -6.33
N ARG A 67 11.06 7.82 -5.66
CA ARG A 67 10.87 7.74 -4.23
C ARG A 67 10.90 6.28 -3.74
N TRP A 68 10.10 5.41 -4.35
CA TRP A 68 10.00 4.02 -3.91
C TRP A 68 11.33 3.28 -4.03
N ARG A 69 12.10 3.55 -5.10
CA ARG A 69 13.45 3.01 -5.27
C ARG A 69 14.44 3.47 -4.19
N VAL A 70 14.34 4.71 -3.73
CA VAL A 70 15.21 5.24 -2.67
C VAL A 70 14.98 4.55 -1.33
N LEU A 71 13.77 4.03 -1.08
CA LEU A 71 13.44 3.29 0.14
C LEU A 71 14.11 1.91 0.23
N PHE A 72 14.61 1.36 -0.86
CA PHE A 72 15.38 0.12 -0.87
C PHE A 72 16.85 0.36 -0.53
N SER A 73 17.49 -0.66 0.05
CA SER A 73 18.94 -0.65 0.25
C SER A 73 19.66 -0.44 -1.10
N PRO A 74 20.79 0.29 -1.16
CA PRO A 74 21.55 0.45 -2.39
C PRO A 74 21.91 -0.87 -3.10
N ARG A 75 22.10 -1.95 -2.34
CA ARG A 75 22.43 -3.29 -2.87
C ARG A 75 21.24 -4.04 -3.46
N THR A 76 20.02 -3.77 -2.97
CA THR A 76 18.78 -4.46 -3.38
C THR A 76 17.84 -3.57 -4.18
N ARG A 77 18.30 -2.36 -4.51
CA ARG A 77 17.50 -1.34 -5.21
C ARG A 77 17.04 -1.85 -6.57
N PRO A 78 15.72 -1.98 -6.80
CA PRO A 78 15.21 -2.48 -8.07
C PRO A 78 15.48 -1.48 -9.21
N ALA A 79 15.54 -1.97 -10.45
CA ALA A 79 15.63 -1.11 -11.63
C ALA A 79 14.36 -0.26 -11.81
N ILE A 80 14.46 0.86 -12.55
CA ILE A 80 13.34 1.80 -12.74
C ILE A 80 12.15 1.09 -13.38
N TRP A 81 12.37 0.32 -14.44
CA TRP A 81 11.29 -0.29 -15.21
C TRP A 81 10.47 -1.33 -14.41
N PRO A 82 11.05 -2.33 -13.74
CA PRO A 82 10.30 -3.22 -12.84
C PRO A 82 9.54 -2.49 -11.74
N THR A 83 10.12 -1.40 -11.20
CA THR A 83 9.46 -0.58 -10.17
C THR A 83 8.25 0.14 -10.74
N THR A 84 8.37 0.74 -11.93
CA THR A 84 7.27 1.39 -12.65
C THR A 84 6.14 0.41 -12.92
N GLN A 85 6.44 -0.76 -13.46
CA GLN A 85 5.46 -1.80 -13.75
C GLN A 85 4.76 -2.28 -12.48
N ALA A 86 5.50 -2.50 -11.40
CA ALA A 86 4.91 -2.93 -10.12
C ALA A 86 3.98 -1.86 -9.52
N LEU A 87 4.35 -0.57 -9.62
CA LEU A 87 3.48 0.54 -9.18
C LEU A 87 2.21 0.62 -10.03
N LEU A 88 2.31 0.50 -11.37
CA LEU A 88 1.14 0.50 -12.27
C LEU A 88 0.20 -0.67 -11.97
N VAL A 89 0.73 -1.87 -11.72
CA VAL A 89 -0.05 -3.03 -11.26
C VAL A 89 -0.73 -2.73 -9.92
N GLY A 90 -0.02 -2.11 -8.98
CA GLY A 90 -0.59 -1.69 -7.71
C GLY A 90 -1.74 -0.72 -7.87
N GLN A 91 -1.58 0.33 -8.67
CA GLN A 91 -2.63 1.33 -8.94
C GLN A 91 -3.83 0.71 -9.65
N PHE A 92 -3.60 -0.16 -10.64
CA PHE A 92 -4.67 -0.90 -11.30
C PHE A 92 -5.53 -1.68 -10.30
N PHE A 93 -4.90 -2.48 -9.44
CA PHE A 93 -5.64 -3.26 -8.46
C PHE A 93 -6.27 -2.41 -7.35
N ASN A 94 -5.70 -1.27 -6.97
CA ASN A 94 -6.32 -0.33 -6.04
C ASN A 94 -7.59 0.30 -6.63
N ASN A 95 -7.63 0.51 -7.96
CA ASN A 95 -8.78 1.05 -8.65
C ASN A 95 -9.90 0.02 -8.87
N ILE A 96 -9.58 -1.29 -8.91
CA ILE A 96 -10.58 -2.34 -9.19
C ILE A 96 -10.98 -3.12 -7.94
N LEU A 97 -10.07 -3.29 -6.98
CA LEU A 97 -10.32 -4.08 -5.79
C LEU A 97 -10.55 -3.18 -4.56
N PRO A 98 -11.45 -3.59 -3.67
CA PRO A 98 -11.66 -2.88 -2.41
C PRO A 98 -10.49 -3.06 -1.46
N LEU A 99 -10.45 -2.24 -0.39
CA LEU A 99 -9.49 -2.34 0.72
C LEU A 99 -8.02 -2.19 0.30
N ARG A 100 -7.73 -1.47 -0.80
CA ARG A 100 -6.37 -1.21 -1.28
C ARG A 100 -5.54 -2.48 -1.52
N ALA A 101 -6.18 -3.51 -2.05
CA ALA A 101 -5.51 -4.78 -2.36
C ALA A 101 -4.34 -4.63 -3.36
N GLY A 102 -4.27 -3.52 -4.07
CA GLY A 102 -3.16 -3.19 -4.98
C GLY A 102 -1.81 -3.03 -4.27
N ASP A 103 -1.78 -2.61 -3.00
CA ASP A 103 -0.53 -2.57 -2.24
C ASP A 103 0.08 -3.98 -2.06
N ALA A 104 -0.76 -5.00 -1.87
CA ALA A 104 -0.31 -6.39 -1.88
C ALA A 104 0.07 -6.87 -3.30
N ALA A 105 -0.67 -6.44 -4.31
CA ALA A 105 -0.39 -6.81 -5.70
C ALA A 105 0.97 -6.27 -6.18
N ARG A 106 1.32 -5.01 -5.85
CA ARG A 106 2.63 -4.44 -6.24
C ARG A 106 3.82 -5.12 -5.56
N ILE A 107 3.65 -5.63 -4.31
CA ILE A 107 4.69 -6.41 -3.63
C ILE A 107 4.98 -7.70 -4.40
N VAL A 108 3.92 -8.39 -4.83
CA VAL A 108 4.04 -9.62 -5.63
C VAL A 108 4.62 -9.30 -7.02
N ALA A 109 4.17 -8.23 -7.65
CA ALA A 109 4.64 -7.80 -8.97
C ALA A 109 6.14 -7.47 -8.94
N LEU A 110 6.61 -6.67 -7.97
CA LEU A 110 8.02 -6.30 -7.87
C LEU A 110 8.92 -7.51 -7.59
N HIS A 111 8.45 -8.44 -6.75
CA HIS A 111 9.16 -9.70 -6.52
C HIS A 111 9.31 -10.52 -7.82
N SER A 112 8.27 -10.58 -8.64
CA SER A 112 8.26 -11.36 -9.89
C SER A 112 9.05 -10.73 -11.01
N LEU A 113 9.08 -9.40 -11.08
CA LEU A 113 9.72 -8.61 -12.15
C LEU A 113 11.15 -8.23 -11.82
N GLY A 114 11.45 -7.96 -10.55
CA GLY A 114 12.73 -7.40 -10.11
C GLY A 114 13.49 -8.25 -9.11
N GLY A 115 12.98 -9.45 -8.72
CA GLY A 115 13.63 -10.35 -7.76
C GLY A 115 13.71 -9.81 -6.33
N SER A 116 13.09 -8.66 -6.03
CA SER A 116 13.15 -8.03 -4.70
C SER A 116 12.52 -8.90 -3.63
N SER A 117 13.06 -8.88 -2.40
CA SER A 117 12.48 -9.58 -1.25
C SER A 117 11.08 -9.05 -0.92
N ARG A 118 10.11 -9.95 -0.72
CA ARG A 118 8.74 -9.56 -0.33
C ARG A 118 8.71 -8.87 1.03
N ALA A 119 9.57 -9.28 1.96
CA ALA A 119 9.65 -8.68 3.29
C ALA A 119 10.16 -7.24 3.21
N GLU A 120 11.26 -7.00 2.49
CA GLU A 120 11.80 -5.65 2.26
C GLU A 120 10.80 -4.77 1.51
N THR A 121 10.17 -5.28 0.45
CA THR A 121 9.15 -4.56 -0.30
C THR A 121 7.94 -4.19 0.58
N THR A 122 7.49 -5.08 1.45
CA THR A 122 6.40 -4.78 2.40
C THR A 122 6.81 -3.66 3.36
N ALA A 123 8.03 -3.71 3.89
CA ALA A 123 8.55 -2.69 4.77
C ALA A 123 8.59 -1.30 4.08
N THR A 124 9.06 -1.23 2.82
CA THR A 124 9.07 0.03 2.06
C THR A 124 7.67 0.58 1.80
N VAL A 125 6.66 -0.28 1.55
CA VAL A 125 5.26 0.14 1.39
C VAL A 125 4.71 0.77 2.67
N VAL A 126 5.03 0.22 3.83
CA VAL A 126 4.59 0.77 5.13
C VAL A 126 5.21 2.15 5.37
N ILE A 127 6.53 2.30 5.12
CA ILE A 127 7.22 3.59 5.25
C ILE A 127 6.63 4.62 4.27
N GLU A 128 6.36 4.22 3.04
CA GLU A 128 5.72 5.06 2.05
C GLU A 128 4.40 5.64 2.56
N ARG A 129 3.53 4.80 3.14
CA ARG A 129 2.26 5.27 3.73
C ARG A 129 2.47 6.25 4.88
N PHE A 130 3.45 5.98 5.72
CA PHE A 130 3.81 6.90 6.78
C PHE A 130 4.25 8.27 6.23
N PHE A 131 5.13 8.28 5.21
CA PHE A 131 5.59 9.52 4.59
C PHE A 131 4.48 10.25 3.84
N ASP A 132 3.54 9.54 3.20
CA ASP A 132 2.38 10.14 2.54
C ASP A 132 1.52 10.92 3.54
N VAL A 133 1.17 10.31 4.68
CA VAL A 133 0.39 10.99 5.74
C VAL A 133 1.14 12.18 6.31
N LEU A 134 2.41 12.00 6.66
CA LEU A 134 3.25 13.07 7.21
C LEU A 134 3.39 14.25 6.25
N ALA A 135 3.57 13.97 4.95
CA ALA A 135 3.67 15.01 3.92
C ALA A 135 2.36 15.79 3.74
N LEU A 136 1.22 15.10 3.70
CA LEU A 136 -0.09 15.75 3.57
C LEU A 136 -0.42 16.62 4.77
N LEU A 137 -0.12 16.17 5.99
CA LEU A 137 -0.30 16.96 7.21
C LEU A 137 0.63 18.18 7.25
N LEU A 138 1.88 18.02 6.83
CA LEU A 138 2.83 19.12 6.72
C LEU A 138 2.38 20.13 5.66
N LEU A 139 1.93 19.66 4.48
CA LEU A 139 1.42 20.53 3.42
C LEU A 139 0.12 21.24 3.83
N LEU A 140 -0.73 20.59 4.61
CA LEU A 140 -1.91 21.23 5.20
C LEU A 140 -1.50 22.40 6.09
N PHE A 141 -0.53 22.19 6.98
CA PHE A 141 -0.03 23.22 7.87
C PHE A 141 0.64 24.37 7.11
N ILE A 142 1.55 24.06 6.20
CA ILE A 142 2.25 25.07 5.40
C ILE A 142 1.26 25.84 4.54
N GLY A 143 0.20 25.20 4.01
CA GLY A 143 -0.81 25.80 3.15
C GLY A 143 -1.81 26.72 3.88
N LEU A 144 -1.93 26.63 5.22
CA LEU A 144 -2.92 27.41 6.00
C LEU A 144 -2.99 28.91 5.67
N PRO A 145 -1.87 29.66 5.44
CA PRO A 145 -1.92 31.06 5.10
C PRO A 145 -2.60 31.39 3.77
N TRP A 146 -2.69 30.41 2.86
CA TRP A 146 -3.25 30.56 1.52
C TRP A 146 -4.64 29.92 1.37
N PHE A 147 -5.09 29.18 2.40
CA PHE A 147 -6.41 28.56 2.40
C PHE A 147 -7.47 29.52 2.92
N PRO A 148 -8.76 29.34 2.55
CA PRO A 148 -9.85 30.13 3.08
C PRO A 148 -9.93 30.07 4.61
N GLU A 149 -10.30 31.18 5.23
CA GLU A 149 -10.44 31.29 6.68
C GLU A 149 -11.74 30.62 7.18
N VAL A 150 -11.78 29.28 7.07
CA VAL A 150 -12.91 28.47 7.55
C VAL A 150 -12.52 27.74 8.82
N THR A 151 -13.42 27.75 9.79
CA THR A 151 -13.15 27.18 11.13
C THR A 151 -12.64 25.74 11.07
N TRP A 152 -13.22 24.89 10.21
CA TRP A 152 -12.82 23.50 10.10
C TRP A 152 -11.41 23.30 9.50
N ILE A 153 -10.97 24.20 8.60
CA ILE A 153 -9.60 24.15 8.03
C ILE A 153 -8.57 24.48 9.12
N ARG A 154 -8.84 25.51 9.92
CA ARG A 154 -7.97 25.86 11.07
C ARG A 154 -7.91 24.72 12.08
N ALA A 155 -9.06 24.15 12.44
CA ALA A 155 -9.11 22.98 13.34
C ALA A 155 -8.37 21.78 12.77
N ALA A 156 -8.54 21.46 11.48
CA ALA A 156 -7.81 20.39 10.80
C ALA A 156 -6.30 20.66 10.77
N GLY A 157 -5.88 21.93 10.58
CA GLY A 157 -4.47 22.33 10.63
C GLY A 157 -3.85 22.10 12.01
N ILE A 158 -4.52 22.54 13.08
CA ILE A 158 -4.05 22.35 14.47
C ILE A 158 -3.96 20.85 14.79
N LEU A 159 -5.02 20.09 14.47
CA LEU A 159 -5.01 18.62 14.65
C LEU A 159 -3.92 17.97 13.81
N GLY A 160 -3.69 18.45 12.59
CA GLY A 160 -2.62 17.98 11.70
C GLY A 160 -1.23 18.18 12.30
N ILE A 161 -0.97 19.34 12.90
CA ILE A 161 0.30 19.61 13.63
C ILE A 161 0.46 18.62 14.77
N ALA A 162 -0.56 18.53 15.64
CA ALA A 162 -0.53 17.64 16.79
C ALA A 162 -0.26 16.19 16.39
N LEU A 163 -0.93 15.71 15.33
CA LEU A 163 -0.73 14.37 14.79
C LEU A 163 0.67 14.21 14.17
N THR A 164 1.15 15.22 13.43
CA THR A 164 2.51 15.21 12.87
C THR A 164 3.56 15.09 13.97
N LEU A 165 3.44 15.90 15.01
CA LEU A 165 4.34 15.83 16.17
C LEU A 165 4.27 14.47 16.86
N ALA A 166 3.06 13.96 17.09
CA ALA A 166 2.85 12.64 17.68
C ALA A 166 3.48 11.52 16.84
N LEU A 167 3.35 11.56 15.52
CA LEU A 167 3.96 10.59 14.60
C LEU A 167 5.51 10.69 14.63
N VAL A 168 6.07 11.90 14.61
CA VAL A 168 7.52 12.11 14.70
C VAL A 168 8.05 11.60 16.04
N VAL A 169 7.39 11.96 17.15
CA VAL A 169 7.75 11.47 18.49
C VAL A 169 7.67 9.95 18.55
N ALA A 170 6.59 9.33 18.02
CA ALA A 170 6.46 7.89 17.97
C ALA A 170 7.62 7.21 17.22
N VAL A 171 8.04 7.77 16.08
CA VAL A 171 9.19 7.26 15.32
C VAL A 171 10.49 7.38 16.11
N VAL A 172 10.74 8.54 16.74
CA VAL A 172 11.93 8.76 17.56
C VAL A 172 11.95 7.79 18.74
N VAL A 173 10.83 7.65 19.46
CA VAL A 173 10.67 6.72 20.58
C VAL A 173 10.91 5.27 20.13
N LEU A 174 10.34 4.84 19.01
CA LEU A 174 10.57 3.52 18.45
C LEU A 174 12.03 3.30 18.03
N ARG A 175 12.71 4.33 17.50
CA ARG A 175 14.12 4.24 17.17
C ARG A 175 15.01 4.10 18.40
N VAL A 176 14.74 4.88 19.45
CA VAL A 176 15.56 4.92 20.66
C VAL A 176 15.31 3.69 21.55
N PHE A 177 14.05 3.34 21.77
CA PHE A 177 13.63 2.32 22.76
C PHE A 177 13.24 0.98 22.11
N GLY A 178 13.24 0.88 20.79
CA GLY A 178 12.87 -0.33 20.06
C GLY A 178 11.40 -0.72 20.28
N GLU A 179 11.13 -2.03 20.45
CA GLU A 179 9.77 -2.54 20.63
C GLU A 179 9.20 -2.37 22.06
N ARG A 180 10.04 -1.92 23.02
CA ARG A 180 9.63 -1.82 24.45
C ARG A 180 8.39 -0.95 24.67
N PRO A 181 8.29 0.28 24.09
CA PRO A 181 7.11 1.13 24.26
C PRO A 181 5.85 0.50 23.71
N VAL A 182 5.96 -0.17 22.56
CA VAL A 182 4.82 -0.84 21.92
C VAL A 182 4.30 -1.98 22.78
N ARG A 183 5.19 -2.82 23.29
CA ARG A 183 4.81 -3.90 24.20
C ARG A 183 4.20 -3.38 25.49
N PHE A 184 4.67 -2.23 26.00
CA PHE A 184 4.10 -1.58 27.18
C PHE A 184 2.66 -1.12 26.92
N VAL A 185 2.41 -0.42 25.80
CA VAL A 185 1.06 0.06 25.42
C VAL A 185 0.13 -1.09 25.03
N LEU A 186 0.62 -2.14 24.39
CA LEU A 186 -0.21 -3.27 23.96
C LEU A 186 -0.56 -4.24 25.10
N ARG A 187 0.22 -4.29 26.20
CA ARG A 187 -0.07 -5.16 27.35
C ARG A 187 -1.48 -4.98 27.92
N PRO A 188 -1.96 -3.76 28.27
CA PRO A 188 -3.33 -3.56 28.74
C PRO A 188 -4.37 -3.80 27.65
N LEU A 189 -4.07 -3.47 26.38
CA LEU A 189 -4.95 -3.66 25.22
C LEU A 189 -5.12 -5.15 24.84
N ALA A 190 -4.15 -6.00 25.18
CA ALA A 190 -4.26 -7.45 24.98
C ALA A 190 -5.40 -8.09 25.77
N ARG A 191 -5.92 -7.39 26.78
CA ARG A 191 -7.11 -7.83 27.56
C ARG A 191 -8.43 -7.54 26.86
N LEU A 192 -8.43 -6.74 25.79
CA LEU A 192 -9.62 -6.39 25.03
C LEU A 192 -9.80 -7.35 23.85
N PRO A 193 -10.88 -8.17 23.82
CA PRO A 193 -11.06 -9.21 22.80
C PRO A 193 -11.24 -8.69 21.37
N PHE A 194 -11.53 -7.39 21.21
CA PHE A 194 -11.75 -6.74 19.91
C PHE A 194 -10.46 -6.24 19.24
N LEU A 195 -9.39 -6.01 20.01
CA LEU A 195 -8.10 -5.59 19.48
C LEU A 195 -7.24 -6.83 19.30
N PHE A 196 -6.93 -7.17 18.05
CA PHE A 196 -6.02 -8.27 17.71
C PHE A 196 -4.56 -7.83 18.00
N PRO A 197 -4.03 -7.99 19.23
CA PRO A 197 -2.71 -7.47 19.59
C PRO A 197 -1.59 -8.02 18.70
N GLU A 198 -1.71 -9.27 18.23
CA GLU A 198 -0.76 -9.89 17.30
C GLU A 198 -0.66 -9.15 15.95
N ARG A 199 -1.77 -8.60 15.44
CA ARG A 199 -1.76 -7.84 14.18
C ARG A 199 -1.12 -6.47 14.35
N VAL A 200 -1.38 -5.81 15.46
CA VAL A 200 -0.77 -4.52 15.80
C VAL A 200 0.71 -4.70 16.05
N GLU A 201 1.11 -5.70 16.80
CA GLU A 201 2.52 -6.04 17.04
C GLU A 201 3.25 -6.38 15.74
N ALA A 202 2.64 -7.18 14.86
CA ALA A 202 3.20 -7.47 13.55
C ALA A 202 3.32 -6.21 12.66
N ALA A 203 2.33 -5.32 12.68
CA ALA A 203 2.37 -4.07 11.94
C ALA A 203 3.49 -3.14 12.44
N VAL A 204 3.64 -3.02 13.76
CA VAL A 204 4.73 -2.24 14.37
C VAL A 204 6.08 -2.85 14.08
N ARG A 205 6.22 -4.16 14.17
CA ARG A 205 7.48 -4.86 13.82
C ARG A 205 7.85 -4.63 12.36
N ASN A 206 6.87 -4.70 11.44
CA ASN A 206 7.09 -4.42 10.03
C ASN A 206 7.48 -2.95 9.80
N LEU A 207 6.84 -2.01 10.51
CA LEU A 207 7.19 -0.59 10.48
C LEU A 207 8.62 -0.38 10.97
N MET A 208 8.99 -0.96 12.10
CA MET A 208 10.35 -0.88 12.65
C MET A 208 11.39 -1.50 11.72
N GLN A 209 11.11 -2.68 11.15
CA GLN A 209 11.99 -3.29 10.16
C GLN A 209 12.18 -2.40 8.93
N GLY A 210 11.13 -1.69 8.53
CA GLY A 210 11.19 -0.69 7.49
C GLY A 210 12.11 0.47 7.86
N PHE A 211 11.98 1.04 9.05
CA PHE A 211 12.86 2.12 9.52
C PHE A 211 14.30 1.68 9.74
N ILE A 212 14.55 0.42 10.11
CA ILE A 212 15.90 -0.18 10.16
C ILE A 212 16.47 -0.31 8.74
N ALA A 213 15.64 -0.60 7.74
CA ALA A 213 16.06 -0.62 6.34
C ALA A 213 16.48 0.79 5.84
N LEU A 214 15.89 1.85 6.36
CA LEU A 214 16.36 3.24 6.21
C LEU A 214 17.59 3.51 7.11
N ARG A 215 18.65 2.75 6.92
CA ARG A 215 19.88 2.84 7.73
C ARG A 215 20.51 4.24 7.72
N SER A 216 20.20 5.07 6.71
CA SER A 216 20.74 6.42 6.57
C SER A 216 19.61 7.46 6.73
N PRO A 217 19.69 8.39 7.69
CA PRO A 217 18.77 9.52 7.79
C PRO A 217 18.67 10.34 6.49
N ARG A 218 19.77 10.38 5.73
CA ARG A 218 19.83 11.07 4.43
C ARG A 218 18.89 10.43 3.41
N LEU A 219 18.84 9.09 3.34
CA LEU A 219 17.92 8.39 2.42
C LEU A 219 16.48 8.61 2.83
N GLY A 220 16.16 8.61 4.13
CA GLY A 220 14.84 8.95 4.65
C GLY A 220 14.43 10.37 4.27
N LEU A 221 15.32 11.34 4.44
CA LEU A 221 15.07 12.73 4.04
C LEU A 221 14.83 12.85 2.53
N VAL A 222 15.68 12.23 1.70
CA VAL A 222 15.53 12.25 0.25
C VAL A 222 14.19 11.61 -0.17
N ALA A 223 13.80 10.48 0.43
CA ALA A 223 12.52 9.85 0.15
C ALA A 223 11.34 10.74 0.58
N PHE A 224 11.45 11.44 1.70
CA PHE A 224 10.44 12.38 2.18
C PHE A 224 10.32 13.61 1.26
N LEU A 225 11.45 14.17 0.80
CA LEU A 225 11.45 15.28 -0.16
C LEU A 225 10.81 14.86 -1.49
N TRP A 226 11.10 13.66 -1.99
CA TRP A 226 10.39 13.11 -3.16
C TRP A 226 8.89 12.95 -2.89
N THR A 227 8.49 12.62 -1.66
CA THR A 227 7.08 12.53 -1.27
C THR A 227 6.40 13.90 -1.36
N LEU A 228 6.99 14.92 -0.71
CA LEU A 228 6.48 16.29 -0.78
C LEU A 228 6.36 16.79 -2.22
N LEU A 229 7.42 16.63 -3.01
CA LEU A 229 7.45 17.06 -4.40
C LEU A 229 6.38 16.33 -5.24
N SER A 230 6.20 15.03 -5.03
CA SER A 230 5.16 14.27 -5.76
C SER A 230 3.74 14.74 -5.42
N TRP A 231 3.47 15.14 -4.17
CA TRP A 231 2.18 15.69 -3.76
C TRP A 231 1.97 17.11 -4.29
N LEU A 232 3.00 17.96 -4.31
CA LEU A 232 2.93 19.30 -4.90
C LEU A 232 2.70 19.26 -6.41
N VAL A 233 3.37 18.36 -7.13
CA VAL A 233 3.15 18.17 -8.57
C VAL A 233 1.75 17.62 -8.85
N LEU A 234 1.22 16.75 -7.98
CA LEU A 234 -0.15 16.29 -8.09
C LEU A 234 -1.15 17.43 -7.80
N ALA A 235 -0.85 18.33 -6.85
CA ALA A 235 -1.65 19.52 -6.59
C ALA A 235 -1.74 20.44 -7.82
N MET A 236 -0.65 20.58 -8.57
CA MET A 236 -0.65 21.29 -9.85
C MET A 236 -1.54 20.62 -10.89
N SER A 237 -1.53 19.28 -10.96
CA SER A 237 -2.43 18.53 -11.82
C SER A 237 -3.91 18.84 -11.51
N PHE A 238 -4.27 18.89 -10.23
CA PHE A 238 -5.62 19.22 -9.78
C PHE A 238 -5.97 20.67 -10.06
N TRP A 239 -5.02 21.58 -9.90
CA TRP A 239 -5.24 22.99 -10.23
C TRP A 239 -5.43 23.23 -11.72
N PHE A 240 -4.74 22.51 -12.61
CA PHE A 240 -5.02 22.61 -14.05
C PHE A 240 -6.47 22.22 -14.39
N VAL A 241 -7.05 21.26 -13.67
CA VAL A 241 -8.48 20.94 -13.83
C VAL A 241 -9.35 22.07 -13.28
N VAL A 242 -8.96 22.76 -12.18
CA VAL A 242 -9.65 23.98 -11.69
C VAL A 242 -9.72 25.04 -12.78
N LEU A 243 -8.62 25.26 -13.52
CA LEU A 243 -8.58 26.18 -14.66
C LEU A 243 -9.49 25.72 -15.81
N GLY A 244 -9.57 24.39 -16.03
CA GLY A 244 -10.47 23.82 -17.05
C GLY A 244 -11.95 24.09 -16.79
N PHE A 245 -12.34 24.19 -15.51
CA PHE A 245 -13.70 24.54 -15.08
C PHE A 245 -13.92 26.03 -14.86
N ASP A 246 -12.92 26.88 -15.13
CA ASP A 246 -12.96 28.34 -14.94
C ASP A 246 -13.45 28.76 -13.54
N LEU A 247 -13.00 28.05 -12.51
CA LEU A 247 -13.45 28.31 -11.13
C LEU A 247 -12.80 29.56 -10.51
N GLY A 248 -11.87 30.22 -11.19
CA GLY A 248 -11.20 31.44 -10.70
C GLY A 248 -10.33 31.25 -9.46
N LEU A 249 -9.93 30.01 -9.11
CA LEU A 249 -9.21 29.71 -7.89
C LEU A 249 -7.70 29.65 -8.10
N SER A 250 -6.95 30.05 -7.05
CA SER A 250 -5.49 29.99 -7.03
C SER A 250 -4.93 28.54 -6.95
N PRO A 251 -3.63 28.32 -7.19
CA PRO A 251 -3.01 27.01 -7.01
C PRO A 251 -3.19 26.38 -5.62
N ALA A 252 -3.43 27.22 -4.59
CA ALA A 252 -3.72 26.74 -3.24
C ALA A 252 -4.99 25.89 -3.17
N ALA A 253 -5.98 26.13 -4.05
CA ALA A 253 -7.17 25.29 -4.13
C ALA A 253 -6.79 23.86 -4.58
N GLY A 254 -5.96 23.71 -5.61
CA GLY A 254 -5.44 22.41 -6.04
C GLY A 254 -4.72 21.68 -4.90
N LEU A 255 -3.95 22.41 -4.08
CA LEU A 255 -3.27 21.84 -2.91
C LEU A 255 -4.29 21.38 -1.85
N LEU A 256 -5.30 22.20 -1.52
CA LEU A 256 -6.30 21.83 -0.53
C LEU A 256 -7.10 20.59 -0.99
N ILE A 257 -7.49 20.53 -2.27
CA ILE A 257 -8.22 19.39 -2.84
C ILE A 257 -7.39 18.12 -2.78
N VAL A 258 -6.09 18.18 -3.14
CA VAL A 258 -5.18 17.03 -3.07
C VAL A 258 -5.00 16.56 -1.62
N ILE A 259 -4.90 17.48 -0.65
CA ILE A 259 -4.78 17.12 0.76
C ILE A 259 -6.06 16.44 1.23
N ALA A 260 -7.23 17.02 0.96
CA ALA A 260 -8.50 16.45 1.37
C ALA A 260 -8.74 15.05 0.77
N THR A 261 -8.55 14.90 -0.54
CA THR A 261 -8.72 13.62 -1.24
C THR A 261 -7.64 12.62 -0.83
N GLY A 262 -6.38 13.03 -0.63
CA GLY A 262 -5.29 12.18 -0.17
C GLY A 262 -5.51 11.63 1.24
N LEU A 263 -5.96 12.48 2.18
CA LEU A 263 -6.29 12.05 3.55
C LEU A 263 -7.55 11.17 3.57
N SER A 264 -8.55 11.47 2.74
CA SER A 264 -9.76 10.63 2.64
C SER A 264 -9.46 9.20 2.19
N MET A 265 -8.36 9.00 1.47
CA MET A 265 -7.90 7.67 1.07
C MET A 265 -7.50 6.75 2.25
N ILE A 266 -7.37 7.26 3.48
CA ILE A 266 -7.15 6.44 4.68
C ILE A 266 -8.42 5.68 5.05
N ILE A 267 -9.60 6.19 4.66
CA ILE A 267 -10.90 5.60 4.93
C ILE A 267 -11.07 4.33 4.10
N PRO A 268 -11.38 3.17 4.70
CA PRO A 268 -11.71 1.97 3.96
C PRO A 268 -12.97 2.18 3.10
N SER A 269 -12.83 2.10 1.78
CA SER A 269 -13.89 2.42 0.84
C SER A 269 -13.96 1.42 -0.31
N ALA A 270 -14.91 1.61 -1.21
CA ALA A 270 -15.05 0.85 -2.46
C ALA A 270 -13.81 0.97 -3.36
N PRO A 271 -13.76 0.16 -4.42
CA PRO A 271 -12.76 0.32 -5.48
C PRO A 271 -12.67 1.77 -5.95
N ALA A 272 -11.46 2.21 -6.26
CA ALA A 272 -11.12 3.58 -6.63
C ALA A 272 -11.53 4.67 -5.61
N ALA A 273 -12.01 4.32 -4.42
CA ALA A 273 -12.54 5.25 -3.40
C ALA A 273 -13.74 6.10 -3.89
N VAL A 274 -14.55 5.53 -4.81
CA VAL A 274 -15.78 6.18 -5.31
C VAL A 274 -16.65 6.65 -4.15
N GLY A 275 -17.22 7.83 -4.27
CA GLY A 275 -18.01 8.52 -3.25
C GLY A 275 -17.14 9.27 -2.23
N VAL A 276 -16.15 8.63 -1.66
CA VAL A 276 -15.25 9.23 -0.66
C VAL A 276 -14.34 10.28 -1.27
N PHE A 277 -13.82 10.02 -2.47
CA PHE A 277 -12.99 10.96 -3.21
C PHE A 277 -13.78 12.22 -3.62
N GLU A 278 -14.96 12.01 -4.21
CA GLU A 278 -15.83 13.13 -4.63
C GLU A 278 -16.27 13.98 -3.44
N ALA A 279 -16.71 13.34 -2.35
CA ALA A 279 -17.11 14.07 -1.14
C ALA A 279 -15.95 14.91 -0.58
N ALA A 280 -14.72 14.36 -0.54
CA ALA A 280 -13.56 15.12 -0.08
C ALA A 280 -13.21 16.30 -0.99
N ALA A 281 -13.32 16.14 -2.32
CA ALA A 281 -13.10 17.23 -3.27
C ALA A 281 -14.18 18.32 -3.14
N ILE A 282 -15.46 17.93 -2.96
CA ILE A 282 -16.57 18.85 -2.73
C ILE A 282 -16.35 19.65 -1.44
N VAL A 283 -15.98 18.98 -0.34
CA VAL A 283 -15.69 19.65 0.95
C VAL A 283 -14.54 20.66 0.80
N ALA A 284 -13.50 20.32 0.05
CA ALA A 284 -12.40 21.25 -0.20
C ALA A 284 -12.83 22.47 -1.02
N LEU A 285 -13.64 22.27 -2.08
CA LEU A 285 -14.13 23.34 -2.94
C LEU A 285 -15.22 24.20 -2.27
N SER A 286 -16.03 23.62 -1.39
CA SER A 286 -17.03 24.36 -0.62
C SER A 286 -16.41 25.43 0.28
N ALA A 287 -15.15 25.21 0.74
CA ALA A 287 -14.40 26.21 1.49
C ALA A 287 -14.15 27.51 0.68
N TYR A 288 -14.10 27.39 -0.64
CA TYR A 288 -13.96 28.52 -1.58
C TYR A 288 -15.32 29.06 -2.07
N GLY A 289 -16.45 28.58 -1.51
CA GLY A 289 -17.79 29.03 -1.91
C GLY A 289 -18.26 28.44 -3.25
N ILE A 290 -17.59 27.41 -3.79
CA ILE A 290 -18.01 26.80 -5.06
C ILE A 290 -19.32 26.02 -4.84
N PRO A 291 -20.37 26.25 -5.67
CA PRO A 291 -21.62 25.49 -5.62
C PRO A 291 -21.40 23.99 -5.75
N GLN A 292 -22.21 23.20 -5.05
CA GLN A 292 -22.04 21.75 -4.97
C GLN A 292 -22.05 21.06 -6.34
N THR A 293 -22.93 21.52 -7.27
CA THR A 293 -23.02 20.97 -8.63
C THR A 293 -21.70 21.14 -9.39
N ASN A 294 -21.09 22.33 -9.34
CA ASN A 294 -19.82 22.61 -10.01
C ASN A 294 -18.67 21.86 -9.35
N ALA A 295 -18.66 21.79 -8.01
CA ALA A 295 -17.67 21.01 -7.26
C ALA A 295 -17.76 19.52 -7.57
N PHE A 296 -18.96 18.97 -7.75
CA PHE A 296 -19.17 17.58 -8.13
C PHE A 296 -18.73 17.31 -9.58
N SER A 297 -19.05 18.24 -10.53
CA SER A 297 -18.59 18.17 -11.93
C SER A 297 -17.06 18.08 -12.00
N TYR A 298 -16.39 18.98 -11.29
CA TYR A 298 -14.94 18.99 -11.15
C TYR A 298 -14.42 17.67 -10.54
N ALA A 299 -15.04 17.20 -9.45
CA ALA A 299 -14.61 15.99 -8.75
C ALA A 299 -14.70 14.76 -9.65
N LEU A 300 -15.72 14.63 -10.50
CA LEU A 300 -15.84 13.55 -11.47
C LEU A 300 -14.69 13.53 -12.47
N VAL A 301 -14.34 14.71 -13.04
CA VAL A 301 -13.28 14.81 -14.05
C VAL A 301 -11.91 14.53 -13.41
N VAL A 302 -11.63 15.10 -12.24
CA VAL A 302 -10.36 14.84 -11.52
C VAL A 302 -10.26 13.39 -11.09
N HIS A 303 -11.35 12.76 -10.68
CA HIS A 303 -11.37 11.35 -10.32
C HIS A 303 -11.10 10.47 -11.55
N ALA A 304 -11.78 10.73 -12.67
CA ALA A 304 -11.53 10.03 -13.93
C ALA A 304 -10.07 10.19 -14.37
N LEU A 305 -9.50 11.38 -14.26
CA LEU A 305 -8.09 11.67 -14.53
C LEU A 305 -7.15 10.82 -13.66
N ASN A 306 -7.48 10.58 -12.40
CA ASN A 306 -6.66 9.80 -11.48
C ASN A 306 -6.88 8.28 -11.61
N VAL A 307 -7.95 7.82 -12.24
CA VAL A 307 -8.28 6.40 -12.37
C VAL A 307 -7.94 5.86 -13.76
N LEU A 308 -8.46 6.51 -14.83
CA LEU A 308 -8.43 5.97 -16.18
C LEU A 308 -7.00 5.71 -16.71
N PRO A 309 -6.04 6.64 -16.61
CA PRO A 309 -4.69 6.42 -17.12
C PRO A 309 -4.01 5.24 -16.44
N PHE A 310 -4.20 5.06 -15.13
CA PHE A 310 -3.58 3.97 -14.38
C PHE A 310 -4.27 2.62 -14.64
N VAL A 311 -5.58 2.61 -14.89
CA VAL A 311 -6.29 1.39 -15.30
C VAL A 311 -5.80 0.94 -16.68
N VAL A 312 -5.68 1.85 -17.64
CA VAL A 312 -5.19 1.54 -18.99
C VAL A 312 -3.73 1.08 -18.93
N ALA A 313 -2.85 1.86 -18.28
CA ALA A 313 -1.43 1.52 -18.19
C ALA A 313 -1.21 0.19 -17.42
N GLY A 314 -1.96 -0.05 -16.36
CA GLY A 314 -1.89 -1.30 -15.61
C GLY A 314 -2.35 -2.50 -16.41
N LEU A 315 -3.42 -2.39 -17.21
CA LEU A 315 -3.87 -3.42 -18.14
C LEU A 315 -2.79 -3.74 -19.18
N VAL A 316 -2.13 -2.73 -19.76
CA VAL A 316 -1.04 -2.93 -20.71
C VAL A 316 0.10 -3.72 -20.05
N VAL A 317 0.53 -3.31 -18.85
CA VAL A 317 1.58 -4.02 -18.10
C VAL A 317 1.20 -5.47 -17.81
N LEU A 318 -0.03 -5.75 -17.41
CA LEU A 318 -0.51 -7.09 -17.12
C LEU A 318 -0.59 -7.97 -18.37
N ASN A 319 -0.98 -7.41 -19.51
CA ASN A 319 -1.01 -8.12 -20.79
C ASN A 319 0.40 -8.50 -21.27
N VAL A 320 1.34 -7.57 -21.18
CA VAL A 320 2.74 -7.81 -21.57
C VAL A 320 3.40 -8.81 -20.63
N ASN A 321 3.09 -8.76 -19.31
CA ASN A 321 3.69 -9.62 -18.30
C ASN A 321 2.70 -10.65 -17.76
N ARG A 322 2.27 -11.61 -18.58
CA ARG A 322 1.30 -12.66 -18.19
C ARG A 322 1.69 -13.44 -16.93
N ARG A 323 2.99 -13.58 -16.63
CA ARG A 323 3.48 -14.20 -15.38
C ARG A 323 3.02 -13.44 -14.13
N VAL A 324 3.05 -12.10 -14.16
CA VAL A 324 2.58 -11.26 -13.05
C VAL A 324 1.09 -11.48 -12.81
N LEU A 325 0.30 -11.55 -13.88
CA LEU A 325 -1.14 -11.81 -13.78
C LEU A 325 -1.44 -13.17 -13.14
N GLN A 326 -0.71 -14.22 -13.51
CA GLN A 326 -0.88 -15.57 -12.95
C GLN A 326 -0.54 -15.61 -11.46
N LEU A 327 0.50 -14.93 -11.02
CA LEU A 327 0.91 -14.85 -9.61
C LEU A 327 -0.04 -13.98 -8.79
N ALA A 328 -0.46 -12.84 -9.32
CA ALA A 328 -1.42 -11.94 -8.66
C ALA A 328 -2.81 -12.58 -8.51
N SER A 329 -3.24 -13.40 -9.47
CA SER A 329 -4.52 -14.13 -9.43
C SER A 329 -4.49 -15.41 -8.57
N GLY A 330 -3.36 -15.77 -7.98
CA GLY A 330 -3.20 -16.99 -7.17
C GLY A 330 -3.21 -18.31 -7.98
N ARG A 331 -3.34 -18.26 -9.30
CA ARG A 331 -3.39 -19.44 -10.17
C ARG A 331 -2.05 -20.18 -10.23
N ALA A 332 -0.93 -19.48 -10.10
CA ALA A 332 0.41 -20.09 -10.11
C ALA A 332 0.62 -21.01 -8.91
N ARG A 333 0.19 -20.63 -7.71
CA ARG A 333 0.26 -21.50 -6.52
C ARG A 333 -0.53 -22.79 -6.64
N ARG A 334 -1.63 -22.75 -7.39
CA ARG A 334 -2.44 -23.95 -7.64
C ARG A 334 -1.74 -24.90 -8.61
N LYS A 335 -1.08 -24.36 -9.65
CA LYS A 335 -0.36 -25.14 -10.65
C LYS A 335 0.90 -25.78 -10.06
N GLU A 336 1.68 -25.05 -9.24
CA GLU A 336 2.84 -25.58 -8.52
C GLU A 336 2.44 -26.66 -7.50
N ARG A 337 1.29 -26.53 -6.81
CA ARG A 337 0.77 -27.58 -5.92
C ARG A 337 0.30 -28.82 -6.68
N ILE A 338 -0.29 -28.67 -7.85
CA ILE A 338 -0.73 -29.79 -8.67
C ILE A 338 0.48 -30.50 -9.28
N VAL A 339 1.46 -29.76 -9.82
CA VAL A 339 2.69 -30.33 -10.40
C VAL A 339 3.56 -30.97 -9.31
N GLY A 340 3.67 -30.35 -8.14
CA GLY A 340 4.37 -30.92 -6.97
C GLY A 340 3.68 -32.18 -6.44
N ALA A 341 2.36 -32.26 -6.45
CA ALA A 341 1.61 -33.44 -6.06
C ALA A 341 1.72 -34.57 -7.10
N GLN A 342 1.77 -34.23 -8.38
CA GLN A 342 1.97 -35.22 -9.47
C GLN A 342 3.42 -35.70 -9.56
N GLY A 343 4.40 -34.82 -9.28
CA GLY A 343 5.81 -35.20 -9.20
C GLY A 343 6.12 -36.14 -8.03
N PHE A 344 5.38 -36.03 -6.94
CA PHE A 344 5.52 -36.96 -5.78
C PHE A 344 4.89 -38.34 -6.05
N GLN A 345 3.91 -38.44 -6.96
CA GLN A 345 3.35 -39.73 -7.41
C GLN A 345 4.19 -40.40 -8.49
N ALA A 346 5.01 -39.65 -9.24
CA ALA A 346 5.87 -40.20 -10.29
C ALA A 346 7.20 -40.77 -9.78
N VAL A 347 7.62 -40.39 -8.57
CA VAL A 347 8.76 -41.04 -7.87
C VAL A 347 8.18 -42.08 -6.93
N GLY A 348 7.95 -43.28 -7.46
CA GLY A 348 7.41 -44.42 -6.73
C GLY A 348 8.30 -44.87 -5.59
N VAL A 349 8.20 -44.20 -4.44
CA VAL A 349 8.72 -44.70 -3.17
C VAL A 349 7.56 -45.38 -2.45
N PRO A 350 7.57 -46.72 -2.26
CA PRO A 350 6.52 -47.40 -1.54
C PRO A 350 6.52 -46.94 -0.08
N VAL A 351 5.51 -46.25 0.35
CA VAL A 351 5.22 -46.01 1.76
C VAL A 351 4.80 -47.34 2.37
N ARG A 352 5.71 -48.00 3.12
CA ARG A 352 5.34 -49.09 4.02
C ARG A 352 4.40 -48.54 5.09
N VAL A 353 3.15 -48.84 4.94
CA VAL A 353 2.15 -48.70 6.01
C VAL A 353 2.44 -49.81 7.02
N GLY A 354 3.01 -49.44 8.14
CA GLY A 354 3.18 -50.32 9.28
C GLY A 354 1.83 -50.65 9.90
N GLY A 355 1.29 -51.81 9.56
CA GLY A 355 0.15 -52.39 10.26
C GLY A 355 0.65 -53.02 11.57
N ASN A 356 0.04 -52.57 12.63
CA ASN A 356 0.17 -53.10 13.99
C ASN A 356 -0.64 -54.39 14.10
N SER A 357 0.01 -55.54 14.30
CA SER A 357 -0.65 -56.71 14.86
C SER A 357 0.39 -57.51 15.66
N GLY A 358 0.03 -57.72 16.89
CA GLY A 358 0.90 -58.21 17.95
C GLY A 358 1.15 -59.74 17.96
N ARG A 359 1.93 -60.08 18.92
CA ARG A 359 2.12 -61.34 19.63
C ARG A 359 3.39 -62.17 19.32
N THR A 360 4.12 -62.30 20.42
CA THR A 360 4.71 -63.50 21.07
C THR A 360 6.07 -63.96 20.62
N ARG A 361 6.94 -63.84 21.60
CA ARG A 361 7.77 -64.88 22.29
C ARG A 361 8.98 -65.47 21.59
N ASP A 362 10.03 -65.32 22.36
CA ASP A 362 11.06 -66.27 22.75
C ASP A 362 12.31 -66.48 21.87
N ASP A 363 13.39 -66.51 22.64
CA ASP A 363 14.71 -67.17 22.51
C ASP A 363 15.86 -66.39 21.85
N GLU A 364 16.74 -65.93 22.70
CA GLU A 364 18.04 -66.50 23.18
C GLU A 364 19.16 -66.70 22.15
N HIS A 365 20.31 -66.25 22.58
CA HIS A 365 21.74 -66.52 22.17
C HIS A 365 22.32 -65.36 21.33
N ASP A 366 23.22 -64.65 21.96
CA ASP A 366 24.62 -64.91 22.45
C ASP A 366 25.67 -64.59 21.36
N VAL A 367 26.69 -63.90 21.83
CA VAL A 367 28.10 -63.94 21.41
C VAL A 367 28.60 -62.80 20.44
N THR A 368 29.41 -62.00 21.12
CA THR A 368 30.76 -61.48 20.78
C THR A 368 30.89 -60.22 19.91
N GLU A 369 31.35 -59.20 20.58
CA GLU A 369 32.42 -58.27 20.19
C GLU A 369 33.70 -59.03 19.74
N PRO A 370 34.64 -58.47 19.00
CA PRO A 370 35.38 -57.28 19.39
C PRO A 370 36.05 -56.47 18.24
N ALA A 371 36.48 -55.29 18.70
CA ALA A 371 37.79 -54.68 18.45
C ALA A 371 38.01 -53.78 17.22
N ASP A 372 38.24 -52.55 17.56
CA ASP A 372 39.43 -51.74 17.28
C ASP A 372 39.91 -51.59 15.83
N ARG A 373 39.89 -50.36 15.40
CA ARG A 373 41.02 -49.67 14.76
C ARG A 373 40.95 -48.20 14.80
N GLN A 374 41.72 -47.62 15.71
CA GLN A 374 42.37 -46.32 15.58
C GLN A 374 43.29 -46.31 14.36
N LEU A 375 43.35 -45.19 13.66
CA LEU A 375 44.51 -44.63 12.95
C LEU A 375 44.17 -43.16 12.77
N ASP A 376 44.71 -42.30 13.58
CA ASP A 376 46.03 -41.63 13.61
C ASP A 376 46.23 -40.65 12.44
N VAL A 377 46.18 -39.40 12.80
CA VAL A 377 47.03 -38.21 12.68
C VAL A 377 48.07 -38.25 11.55
N ASP A 378 48.12 -37.26 10.70
CA ASP A 378 49.20 -36.27 10.63
C ASP A 378 49.12 -35.39 9.34
N GLU A 379 49.23 -34.12 9.61
CA GLU A 379 50.10 -33.13 8.96
C GLU A 379 50.23 -33.10 7.43
N VAL A 380 50.00 -31.92 6.87
CA VAL A 380 50.96 -31.18 6.03
C VAL A 380 50.45 -29.75 5.78
N ARG A 381 51.00 -28.78 6.50
CA ARG A 381 51.76 -27.57 6.06
C ARG A 381 51.33 -26.88 4.78
N GLU A 382 51.03 -25.60 4.98
CA GLU A 382 51.25 -24.48 4.04
C GLU A 382 52.67 -24.48 3.42
N PRO A 383 52.92 -23.83 2.26
CA PRO A 383 53.22 -22.41 2.29
C PRO A 383 52.94 -21.62 0.99
N ARG A 384 52.81 -20.32 1.23
CA ARG A 384 53.07 -19.08 0.47
C ARG A 384 51.89 -18.43 -0.20
#